data_a2281c3d4e8955998e467f9c25867297
#
_entry.id   a2281c3d4e8955998e467f9c25867297
#
_cell.length_a   1.000
_cell.length_b   1.000
_cell.length_c   1.000
_cell.angle_alpha   90.00
_cell.angle_beta   90.00
_cell.angle_gamma   90.00
#
_symmetry.space_group_name_H-M   'P 1'
#
loop_
_entity.id
_entity.type
_entity.pdbx_description
1 polymer ?
#
loop_
_entity_poly.entity_id
_entity_poly.type
_entity_poly.pdbx_seq_one_letter_code
_entity_poly.pdbx_strand_id
1 'polypeptide(L)'
;MPSSSARLVAGAALLGLLSGSGLIGPMAGSALAQGHGRGSHGTPSGWRLHWPTGDPARGREAFLKFDCGSCHEVRGQRLPAPSARDTIGPELSVMGPLHQPEYFVEAVVNPSATIEPKKGYAAADGSSKMPTVNDSMTVQELIDLVAYLRSLKPPRGARTGSRTSGGHGAHPGTP
;
A
#
# COMPACT_ATOMS: atom_id res chain seq x y z
N MET A 1 -30.64 27.51 -35.95
CA MET A 1 -30.73 27.80 -37.43
C MET A 1 -29.41 28.39 -37.88
N PRO A 2 -28.84 28.08 -39.03
CA PRO A 2 -29.07 26.98 -39.98
C PRO A 2 -27.83 26.08 -40.10
N SER A 3 -27.97 24.86 -40.44
CA SER A 3 -28.06 24.14 -41.74
C SER A 3 -26.72 23.81 -42.37
N SER A 4 -26.54 22.54 -42.50
CA SER A 4 -26.26 21.72 -43.67
C SER A 4 -25.03 22.03 -44.53
N SER A 5 -24.22 21.03 -44.79
CA SER A 5 -24.06 20.49 -46.14
C SER A 5 -23.24 19.20 -46.15
N ALA A 6 -23.87 18.14 -46.60
CA ALA A 6 -23.26 16.91 -47.06
C ALA A 6 -22.55 17.14 -48.40
N ARG A 7 -21.41 16.52 -48.63
CA ARG A 7 -20.91 16.26 -50.02
C ARG A 7 -20.49 14.79 -50.12
N LEU A 8 -21.34 14.06 -50.83
CA LEU A 8 -21.01 12.83 -51.53
C LEU A 8 -20.07 13.15 -52.68
N VAL A 9 -19.01 12.35 -52.86
CA VAL A 9 -18.33 12.19 -54.13
C VAL A 9 -18.17 10.71 -54.42
N ALA A 10 -18.90 10.25 -55.40
CA ALA A 10 -18.75 8.95 -56.04
C ALA A 10 -17.70 9.04 -57.13
N GLY A 11 -16.92 8.00 -57.33
CA GLY A 11 -15.97 7.91 -58.44
C GLY A 11 -15.34 6.54 -58.55
N ALA A 12 -15.98 5.67 -59.20
CA ALA A 12 -15.62 4.95 -60.43
C ALA A 12 -14.47 3.93 -60.36
N ALA A 13 -14.86 2.71 -60.66
CA ALA A 13 -14.09 1.50 -60.88
C ALA A 13 -13.10 1.61 -62.07
N LEU A 14 -11.97 0.91 -61.91
CA LEU A 14 -11.21 0.43 -63.10
C LEU A 14 -10.68 -0.99 -62.77
N LEU A 15 -11.24 -1.96 -63.50
CA LEU A 15 -10.71 -3.32 -63.59
C LEU A 15 -9.35 -3.29 -64.31
N GLY A 16 -8.38 -3.95 -63.77
CA GLY A 16 -7.12 -4.29 -64.40
C GLY A 16 -6.73 -5.72 -64.06
N LEU A 17 -7.16 -6.66 -64.92
CA LEU A 17 -6.63 -8.04 -64.95
C LEU A 17 -5.20 -8.03 -65.49
N LEU A 18 -4.23 -8.46 -64.72
CA LEU A 18 -2.97 -8.97 -65.26
C LEU A 18 -2.57 -10.22 -64.44
N SER A 19 -2.74 -11.34 -65.15
CA SER A 19 -2.23 -12.63 -64.74
C SER A 19 -0.69 -12.64 -64.71
N GLY A 20 -0.09 -12.83 -63.57
CA GLY A 20 1.35 -13.05 -63.44
C GLY A 20 1.61 -14.16 -62.40
N SER A 21 1.71 -15.38 -62.90
CA SER A 21 2.14 -16.52 -62.11
C SER A 21 3.62 -16.38 -61.77
N GLY A 22 3.92 -15.87 -60.59
CA GLY A 22 5.25 -15.86 -60.00
C GLY A 22 5.25 -16.69 -58.73
N LEU A 23 5.80 -17.87 -58.80
CA LEU A 23 6.16 -18.69 -57.64
C LEU A 23 7.22 -17.95 -56.82
N ILE A 24 6.80 -17.22 -55.84
CA ILE A 24 7.70 -16.70 -54.77
C ILE A 24 7.44 -17.54 -53.55
N GLY A 25 8.40 -18.47 -53.29
CA GLY A 25 8.41 -19.29 -52.08
C GLY A 25 8.46 -18.41 -50.83
N PRO A 26 7.93 -18.90 -49.69
CA PRO A 26 8.02 -18.18 -48.42
C PRO A 26 9.49 -18.12 -48.00
N MET A 27 10.12 -16.99 -48.24
CA MET A 27 11.31 -16.62 -47.48
C MET A 27 10.85 -16.47 -46.03
N ALA A 28 10.97 -17.54 -45.27
CA ALA A 28 10.96 -17.48 -43.84
C ALA A 28 12.17 -16.65 -43.39
N GLY A 29 12.05 -15.35 -43.52
CA GLY A 29 12.92 -14.41 -42.85
C GLY A 29 12.73 -14.61 -41.35
N SER A 30 13.61 -15.41 -40.72
CA SER A 30 13.83 -15.38 -39.31
C SER A 30 14.18 -13.94 -38.95
N ALA A 31 13.18 -13.13 -38.64
CA ALA A 31 13.40 -11.92 -37.89
C ALA A 31 14.01 -12.38 -36.57
N LEU A 32 15.34 -12.42 -36.54
CA LEU A 32 16.06 -12.36 -35.27
C LEU A 32 15.56 -11.11 -34.60
N ALA A 33 14.54 -11.29 -33.73
CA ALA A 33 14.22 -10.34 -32.73
C ALA A 33 15.54 -10.11 -31.97
N GLN A 34 16.25 -9.06 -32.37
CA GLN A 34 17.33 -8.52 -31.58
C GLN A 34 16.68 -8.17 -30.26
N GLY A 35 16.69 -9.15 -29.35
CA GLY A 35 16.43 -8.89 -27.96
C GLY A 35 17.40 -7.79 -27.58
N HIS A 36 16.88 -6.56 -27.49
CA HIS A 36 17.57 -5.52 -26.80
C HIS A 36 17.84 -6.13 -25.44
N GLY A 37 19.08 -6.55 -25.24
CA GLY A 37 19.53 -7.06 -23.96
C GLY A 37 19.01 -6.04 -22.95
N ARG A 38 18.03 -6.46 -22.13
CA ARG A 38 17.64 -5.70 -20.96
C ARG A 38 18.91 -5.62 -20.16
N GLY A 39 19.69 -4.55 -20.43
CA GLY A 39 20.82 -4.20 -19.58
C GLY A 39 20.30 -4.29 -18.16
N SER A 40 21.08 -4.89 -17.30
CA SER A 40 20.78 -5.16 -15.89
C SER A 40 20.61 -3.88 -15.06
N HIS A 41 19.81 -2.93 -15.54
CA HIS A 41 19.45 -1.71 -14.81
C HIS A 41 18.22 -1.89 -13.91
N GLY A 42 17.70 -3.10 -13.85
CA GLY A 42 16.60 -3.47 -12.95
C GLY A 42 17.08 -3.84 -11.55
N THR A 43 16.15 -3.95 -10.63
CA THR A 43 16.43 -4.45 -9.28
C THR A 43 17.08 -5.83 -9.36
N PRO A 44 18.22 -6.07 -8.68
CA PRO A 44 18.88 -7.37 -8.68
C PRO A 44 17.94 -8.48 -8.22
N SER A 45 18.09 -9.68 -8.79
CA SER A 45 17.31 -10.85 -8.38
C SER A 45 17.53 -11.12 -6.89
N GLY A 46 16.44 -11.29 -6.16
CA GLY A 46 16.47 -11.52 -4.70
C GLY A 46 16.70 -10.27 -3.85
N TRP A 47 16.79 -9.08 -4.47
CA TRP A 47 16.89 -7.84 -3.70
C TRP A 47 15.64 -7.66 -2.81
N ARG A 48 15.87 -7.28 -1.56
CA ARG A 48 14.84 -6.90 -0.60
C ARG A 48 15.28 -5.63 0.11
N LEU A 49 14.32 -4.81 0.49
CA LEU A 49 14.60 -3.69 1.36
C LEU A 49 15.03 -4.24 2.74
N HIS A 50 16.24 -3.91 3.15
CA HIS A 50 16.70 -4.15 4.51
C HIS A 50 16.47 -2.88 5.32
N TRP A 51 15.41 -2.92 6.15
CA TRP A 51 15.12 -1.76 6.98
C TRP A 51 16.22 -1.55 8.02
N PRO A 52 16.77 -0.33 8.12
CA PRO A 52 17.87 -0.06 9.07
C PRO A 52 17.43 -0.24 10.53
N THR A 53 18.38 -0.56 11.38
CA THR A 53 18.15 -0.59 12.82
C THR A 53 18.09 0.85 13.35
N GLY A 54 16.96 1.20 14.01
CA GLY A 54 16.74 2.49 14.63
C GLY A 54 16.93 2.42 16.15
N ASP A 55 16.86 3.60 16.77
CA ASP A 55 16.90 3.77 18.23
C ASP A 55 15.48 3.99 18.79
N PRO A 56 14.94 3.07 19.59
CA PRO A 56 13.59 3.22 20.16
C PRO A 56 13.42 4.44 21.06
N ALA A 57 14.49 4.92 21.73
CA ALA A 57 14.40 6.10 22.58
C ALA A 57 14.20 7.36 21.73
N ARG A 58 14.98 7.55 20.69
CA ARG A 58 14.79 8.63 19.70
C ARG A 58 13.46 8.48 18.95
N GLY A 59 13.05 7.24 18.67
CA GLY A 59 11.75 6.97 18.07
C GLY A 59 10.58 7.41 18.95
N ARG A 60 10.71 7.27 20.28
CA ARG A 60 9.74 7.82 21.21
C ARG A 60 9.72 9.36 21.17
N GLU A 61 10.86 10.00 21.02
CA GLU A 61 10.94 11.46 20.85
C GLU A 61 10.24 11.89 19.56
N ALA A 62 10.48 11.18 18.44
CA ALA A 62 9.78 11.40 17.18
C ALA A 62 8.25 11.22 17.34
N PHE A 63 7.80 10.18 18.03
CA PHE A 63 6.38 9.94 18.32
C PHE A 63 5.73 11.13 19.05
N LEU A 64 6.45 11.71 20.00
CA LEU A 64 5.99 12.91 20.74
C LEU A 64 6.07 14.17 19.88
N LYS A 65 7.15 14.35 19.13
CA LYS A 65 7.35 15.51 18.23
C LYS A 65 6.24 15.66 17.21
N PHE A 66 5.80 14.54 16.64
CA PHE A 66 4.74 14.52 15.62
C PHE A 66 3.34 14.31 16.22
N ASP A 67 3.21 14.41 17.55
CA ASP A 67 1.94 14.31 18.29
C ASP A 67 1.10 13.08 17.92
N CYS A 68 1.76 11.96 17.65
CA CYS A 68 1.07 10.71 17.27
C CYS A 68 0.07 10.24 18.34
N GLY A 69 0.34 10.61 19.61
CA GLY A 69 -0.52 10.31 20.75
C GLY A 69 -1.87 11.01 20.73
N SER A 70 -2.08 12.03 19.87
CA SER A 70 -3.39 12.69 19.71
C SER A 70 -4.43 11.74 19.15
N CYS A 71 -4.02 10.82 18.27
CA CYS A 71 -4.90 9.85 17.61
C CYS A 71 -4.66 8.41 18.07
N HIS A 72 -3.43 8.08 18.54
CA HIS A 72 -3.05 6.72 18.88
C HIS A 72 -2.83 6.53 20.39
N GLU A 73 -3.52 5.56 20.97
CA GLU A 73 -3.23 5.10 22.32
C GLU A 73 -2.02 4.17 22.34
N VAL A 74 -1.18 4.28 23.36
CA VAL A 74 -0.07 3.34 23.65
C VAL A 74 -0.18 2.90 25.10
N ARG A 75 -0.81 1.77 25.35
CA ARG A 75 -1.00 1.25 26.70
C ARG A 75 0.31 0.80 27.34
N GLY A 76 0.42 1.02 28.62
CA GLY A 76 1.61 0.63 29.37
C GLY A 76 2.79 1.58 29.22
N GLN A 77 2.66 2.65 28.45
CA GLN A 77 3.64 3.70 28.33
C GLN A 77 3.20 4.95 29.10
N ARG A 78 4.13 5.60 29.79
CA ARG A 78 3.92 6.92 30.37
C ARG A 78 4.30 7.96 29.31
N LEU A 79 3.32 8.43 28.56
CA LEU A 79 3.49 9.50 27.58
C LEU A 79 2.93 10.79 28.15
N PRO A 80 3.51 11.96 27.80
CA PRO A 80 2.87 13.25 28.05
C PRO A 80 1.46 13.29 27.45
N ALA A 81 0.59 14.14 27.99
CA ALA A 81 -0.70 14.37 27.37
C ALA A 81 -0.49 14.96 25.98
N PRO A 82 -1.17 14.45 24.94
CA PRO A 82 -1.11 15.02 23.61
C PRO A 82 -1.79 16.38 23.55
N SER A 83 -1.50 17.15 22.50
CA SER A 83 -2.09 18.49 22.29
C SER A 83 -3.61 18.44 22.13
N ALA A 84 -4.12 17.36 21.53
CA ALA A 84 -5.53 17.02 21.44
C ALA A 84 -5.70 15.51 21.55
N ARG A 85 -6.92 15.02 21.82
CA ARG A 85 -7.17 13.59 21.86
C ARG A 85 -8.42 13.27 21.05
N ASP A 86 -8.21 12.64 19.93
CA ASP A 86 -9.30 12.22 19.03
C ASP A 86 -9.51 10.70 19.05
N THR A 87 -8.51 9.93 19.45
CA THR A 87 -8.52 8.45 19.58
C THR A 87 -9.14 7.71 18.38
N ILE A 88 -8.94 8.25 17.19
CA ILE A 88 -9.46 7.68 15.94
C ILE A 88 -8.48 6.69 15.28
N GLY A 89 -7.28 6.52 15.83
CA GLY A 89 -6.29 5.57 15.35
C GLY A 89 -6.32 4.25 16.14
N PRO A 90 -5.70 3.18 15.62
CA PRO A 90 -5.54 1.94 16.36
C PRO A 90 -4.66 2.12 17.60
N GLU A 91 -4.90 1.29 18.61
CA GLU A 91 -4.05 1.17 19.78
C GLU A 91 -2.73 0.47 19.37
N LEU A 92 -1.58 1.05 19.71
CA LEU A 92 -0.29 0.65 19.15
C LEU A 92 0.51 -0.33 20.04
N SER A 93 0.17 -0.50 21.32
CA SER A 93 0.98 -1.34 22.22
C SER A 93 1.04 -2.80 21.79
N VAL A 94 0.04 -3.28 21.06
CA VAL A 94 -0.05 -4.66 20.57
C VAL A 94 0.50 -4.84 19.15
N MET A 95 0.77 -3.76 18.42
CA MET A 95 1.10 -3.82 17.01
C MET A 95 2.56 -4.24 16.75
N GLY A 96 3.49 -3.86 17.65
CA GLY A 96 4.92 -4.11 17.47
C GLY A 96 5.28 -5.56 17.12
N PRO A 97 4.78 -6.58 17.85
CA PRO A 97 5.06 -7.98 17.56
C PRO A 97 4.34 -8.53 16.33
N LEU A 98 3.27 -7.86 15.87
CA LEU A 98 2.39 -8.37 14.82
C LEU A 98 2.87 -8.03 13.41
N HIS A 99 3.59 -6.91 13.25
CA HIS A 99 3.92 -6.36 11.94
C HIS A 99 5.42 -6.25 11.70
N GLN A 100 5.81 -6.38 10.43
CA GLN A 100 7.18 -6.13 9.99
C GLN A 100 7.46 -4.63 9.92
N PRO A 101 8.74 -4.19 9.92
CA PRO A 101 9.10 -2.77 9.84
C PRO A 101 8.44 -2.04 8.67
N GLU A 102 8.40 -2.69 7.51
CA GLU A 102 7.88 -2.13 6.26
C GLU A 102 6.40 -1.74 6.37
N TYR A 103 5.62 -2.48 7.15
CA TYR A 103 4.23 -2.14 7.44
C TYR A 103 4.11 -0.79 8.15
N PHE A 104 4.95 -0.56 9.17
CA PHE A 104 4.94 0.71 9.89
C PHE A 104 5.44 1.87 9.02
N VAL A 105 6.43 1.61 8.17
CA VAL A 105 6.92 2.59 7.19
C VAL A 105 5.79 3.02 6.28
N GLU A 106 5.12 2.07 5.62
CA GLU A 106 4.02 2.37 4.71
C GLU A 106 2.88 3.10 5.43
N ALA A 107 2.49 2.65 6.61
CA ALA A 107 1.42 3.27 7.38
C ALA A 107 1.71 4.74 7.75
N VAL A 108 2.98 5.10 7.95
CA VAL A 108 3.38 6.49 8.27
C VAL A 108 3.52 7.33 7.01
N VAL A 109 4.19 6.82 5.96
CA VAL A 109 4.49 7.62 4.75
C VAL A 109 3.34 7.66 3.75
N ASN A 110 2.46 6.66 3.77
CA ASN A 110 1.31 6.55 2.88
C ASN A 110 0.11 5.96 3.61
N PRO A 111 -0.46 6.68 4.60
CA PRO A 111 -1.52 6.16 5.46
C PRO A 111 -2.81 5.80 4.71
N SER A 112 -2.95 6.24 3.47
CA SER A 112 -4.08 5.88 2.62
C SER A 112 -3.87 4.60 1.81
N ALA A 113 -2.67 4.00 1.82
CA ALA A 113 -2.38 2.77 1.08
C ALA A 113 -3.23 1.59 1.58
N THR A 114 -3.40 1.49 2.90
CA THR A 114 -4.20 0.44 3.50
C THR A 114 -5.01 1.00 4.67
N ILE A 115 -6.32 1.10 4.49
CA ILE A 115 -7.25 1.57 5.51
C ILE A 115 -8.12 0.41 5.96
N GLU A 116 -8.10 0.06 7.23
CA GLU A 116 -8.92 -1.02 7.77
C GLU A 116 -10.41 -0.65 7.68
N PRO A 117 -11.23 -1.45 6.96
CA PRO A 117 -12.63 -1.11 6.73
C PRO A 117 -13.45 -1.14 8.02
N LYS A 118 -14.49 -0.29 8.08
CA LYS A 118 -15.47 -0.23 9.20
C LYS A 118 -14.90 0.23 10.55
N LYS A 119 -13.67 0.72 10.60
CA LYS A 119 -13.04 1.25 11.82
C LYS A 119 -13.19 2.78 11.96
N GLY A 120 -13.71 3.44 10.94
CA GLY A 120 -13.88 4.88 10.96
C GLY A 120 -12.59 5.67 10.67
N TYR A 121 -11.56 5.01 10.17
CA TYR A 121 -10.27 5.62 9.86
C TYR A 121 -10.25 6.38 8.53
N ALA A 122 -11.25 6.14 7.66
CA ALA A 122 -11.40 6.86 6.40
C ALA A 122 -12.16 8.18 6.58
N ALA A 123 -11.74 9.20 5.86
CA ALA A 123 -12.47 10.44 5.64
C ALA A 123 -13.60 10.24 4.60
N ALA A 124 -14.39 11.29 4.36
CA ALA A 124 -15.53 11.20 3.45
C ALA A 124 -15.12 10.94 1.99
N ASP A 125 -13.93 11.38 1.60
CA ASP A 125 -13.34 11.17 0.27
C ASP A 125 -12.63 9.81 0.12
N GLY A 126 -12.64 8.99 1.17
CA GLY A 126 -11.97 7.69 1.20
C GLY A 126 -10.49 7.73 1.59
N SER A 127 -9.89 8.89 1.77
CA SER A 127 -8.51 9.01 2.26
C SER A 127 -8.41 8.66 3.76
N SER A 128 -7.20 8.41 4.24
CA SER A 128 -6.96 8.20 5.67
C SER A 128 -7.17 9.49 6.46
N LYS A 129 -7.77 9.37 7.65
CA LYS A 129 -7.80 10.46 8.63
C LYS A 129 -6.45 10.69 9.32
N MET A 130 -5.53 9.74 9.24
CA MET A 130 -4.17 9.93 9.72
C MET A 130 -3.46 10.93 8.81
N PRO A 131 -2.98 12.06 9.33
CA PRO A 131 -2.27 13.04 8.52
C PRO A 131 -0.91 12.49 8.07
N THR A 132 -0.41 12.99 6.94
CA THR A 132 0.97 12.74 6.53
C THR A 132 1.92 13.72 7.24
N VAL A 133 3.11 13.25 7.55
CA VAL A 133 4.20 14.03 8.16
C VAL A 133 5.45 14.07 7.27
N ASN A 134 5.30 13.70 5.99
CA ASN A 134 6.39 13.49 5.06
C ASN A 134 7.25 14.73 4.81
N ASP A 135 6.64 15.92 4.88
CA ASP A 135 7.35 17.19 4.64
C ASP A 135 8.18 17.65 5.85
N SER A 136 8.00 17.05 7.01
CA SER A 136 8.62 17.49 8.27
C SER A 136 9.40 16.40 9.00
N MET A 137 9.19 15.14 8.66
CA MET A 137 9.88 13.99 9.26
C MET A 137 11.13 13.65 8.44
N THR A 138 12.28 13.59 9.09
CA THR A 138 13.51 13.09 8.45
C THR A 138 13.46 11.57 8.32
N VAL A 139 14.24 11.02 7.37
CA VAL A 139 14.39 9.57 7.21
C VAL A 139 14.89 8.91 8.50
N GLN A 140 15.81 9.57 9.23
CA GLN A 140 16.32 9.03 10.50
C GLN A 140 15.22 8.97 11.57
N GLU A 141 14.39 10.00 11.68
CA GLU A 141 13.25 9.99 12.61
C GLU A 141 12.25 8.88 12.27
N LEU A 142 12.01 8.61 10.98
CA LEU A 142 11.17 7.49 10.55
C LEU A 142 11.78 6.15 10.96
N ILE A 143 13.09 5.96 10.75
CA ILE A 143 13.80 4.73 11.15
C ILE A 143 13.68 4.51 12.65
N ASP A 144 13.93 5.53 13.43
CA ASP A 144 13.87 5.48 14.90
C ASP A 144 12.41 5.29 15.39
N LEU A 145 11.44 5.96 14.77
CA LEU A 145 10.01 5.78 15.06
C LEU A 145 9.56 4.34 14.84
N VAL A 146 9.95 3.73 13.72
CA VAL A 146 9.63 2.32 13.44
C VAL A 146 10.28 1.40 14.51
N ALA A 147 11.50 1.69 14.93
CA ALA A 147 12.14 0.95 16.02
C ALA A 147 11.36 1.08 17.33
N TYR A 148 10.87 2.27 17.66
CA TYR A 148 10.01 2.50 18.83
C TYR A 148 8.71 1.70 18.73
N LEU A 149 7.96 1.83 17.64
CA LEU A 149 6.69 1.13 17.43
C LEU A 149 6.86 -0.39 17.54
N ARG A 150 7.93 -0.95 16.98
CA ARG A 150 8.26 -2.37 17.10
C ARG A 150 8.69 -2.80 18.49
N SER A 151 9.22 -1.91 19.31
CA SER A 151 9.58 -2.19 20.70
C SER A 151 8.39 -2.25 21.64
N LEU A 152 7.24 -1.73 21.23
CA LEU A 152 6.02 -1.69 22.04
C LEU A 152 5.55 -3.10 22.38
N LYS A 153 5.07 -3.25 23.61
CA LYS A 153 4.52 -4.51 24.14
C LYS A 153 3.23 -4.20 24.89
N PRO A 154 2.23 -5.06 24.77
CA PRO A 154 1.02 -4.90 25.57
C PRO A 154 1.34 -4.96 27.07
N PRO A 155 0.59 -4.26 27.91
CA PRO A 155 0.72 -4.37 29.36
C PRO A 155 0.57 -5.83 29.78
N ARG A 156 1.30 -6.23 30.85
CA ARG A 156 1.17 -7.58 31.41
C ARG A 156 -0.29 -7.81 31.83
N GLY A 157 -0.90 -8.90 31.36
CA GLY A 157 -2.30 -9.24 31.62
C GLY A 157 -3.32 -8.71 30.59
N ALA A 158 -2.92 -7.92 29.60
CA ALA A 158 -3.77 -7.63 28.46
C ALA A 158 -3.92 -8.91 27.62
N ARG A 159 -5.10 -9.54 27.69
CA ARG A 159 -5.42 -10.67 26.82
C ARG A 159 -5.50 -10.12 25.39
N THR A 160 -4.61 -10.58 24.53
CA THR A 160 -4.80 -10.49 23.08
C THR A 160 -6.07 -11.28 22.79
N GLY A 161 -7.16 -10.57 22.57
CA GLY A 161 -8.46 -11.18 22.34
C GLY A 161 -8.52 -11.90 21.01
N SER A 162 -7.95 -13.10 20.94
CA SER A 162 -8.36 -14.10 19.99
C SER A 162 -9.76 -14.58 20.41
N ARG A 163 -10.80 -13.94 19.90
CA ARG A 163 -12.12 -14.56 19.89
C ARG A 163 -12.09 -15.68 18.86
N THR A 164 -11.70 -16.86 19.29
CA THR A 164 -12.08 -18.08 18.59
C THR A 164 -13.59 -18.19 18.70
N SER A 165 -14.31 -17.77 17.67
CA SER A 165 -15.70 -18.16 17.47
C SER A 165 -15.72 -19.62 17.04
N GLY A 166 -15.70 -20.52 17.99
CA GLY A 166 -15.85 -21.96 17.85
C GLY A 166 -16.97 -22.47 18.74
N GLY A 167 -18.18 -22.10 18.43
CA GLY A 167 -19.38 -22.68 19.01
C GLY A 167 -20.13 -23.47 17.94
N HIS A 168 -19.70 -24.67 17.64
CA HIS A 168 -20.55 -25.65 16.97
C HIS A 168 -21.54 -26.16 18.02
N GLY A 169 -22.74 -25.61 17.96
CA GLY A 169 -23.88 -26.17 18.71
C GLY A 169 -24.15 -27.59 18.25
N ALA A 170 -23.97 -28.54 19.13
CA ALA A 170 -24.49 -29.89 18.99
C ALA A 170 -26.02 -29.82 18.97
N HIS A 171 -26.63 -30.35 17.91
CA HIS A 171 -28.04 -30.66 17.88
C HIS A 171 -28.28 -31.88 18.79
N PRO A 172 -29.19 -31.81 19.79
CA PRO A 172 -29.69 -33.00 20.43
C PRO A 172 -30.74 -33.62 19.50
N GLY A 173 -30.52 -34.86 19.10
CA GLY A 173 -31.54 -35.70 18.47
C GLY A 173 -32.66 -35.95 19.42
N THR A 174 -33.88 -35.94 18.90
CA THR A 174 -35.13 -36.40 19.55
C THR A 174 -35.61 -37.70 18.92
N PRO A 175 -36.27 -38.55 19.66
CA PRO A 175 -36.60 -39.93 19.30
C PRO A 175 -37.68 -40.05 18.25
#